data_f660e82d7ca7183a06dba364d01c813f
#
_entry.id   f660e82d7ca7183a06dba364d01c813f
#
_cell.length_a   1.000
_cell.length_b   1.000
_cell.length_c   1.000
_cell.angle_alpha   90.00
_cell.angle_beta   90.00
_cell.angle_gamma   90.00
#
_symmetry.space_group_name_H-M   'P 1'
#
loop_
_entity.id
_entity.type
_entity.pdbx_description
1 polymer ?
#
loop_
_entity_poly.entity_id
_entity_poly.type
_entity_poly.pdbx_seq_one_letter_code
_entity_poly.pdbx_strand_id
1 'polypeptide(L)'
;MSQPILESTGHLLIDDFMGQEECRTLLGHIGDYRKHRGLLEINRPMKGRSLRYSVIDGEEIQANLPSIWELYRGPANDLVNEVFGDSLEPLQNTKAGVNVNVMPPGRSEYRWHYDRTAVTAILYLNRVEGGETELYPNYRILLKGNKQHSRLQLTLDRCLQPTVVRRLFGKRKVVKPHPGRLIVMRANRCWHSVRGVEGSEDRINIILAYDAPGARFEVEEGLDSYLYTQETPNTKDPNYAP
;
A
#
# COMPACT_ATOMS: atom_id res chain seq x y z
N MET A 1 2.79 30.79 -0.08
CA MET A 1 3.35 29.44 -0.27
C MET A 1 2.29 28.61 -0.94
N SER A 2 2.60 27.92 -2.04
CA SER A 2 1.66 27.00 -2.68
C SER A 2 1.40 25.81 -1.76
N GLN A 3 0.13 25.37 -1.67
CA GLN A 3 -0.18 24.16 -0.88
C GLN A 3 0.56 22.95 -1.46
N PRO A 4 1.04 22.04 -0.60
CA PRO A 4 1.66 20.80 -1.06
C PRO A 4 0.74 20.02 -1.99
N ILE A 5 1.30 19.40 -3.01
CA ILE A 5 0.54 18.69 -4.05
C ILE A 5 -0.39 17.63 -3.45
N LEU A 6 0.13 16.81 -2.53
CA LEU A 6 -0.66 15.75 -1.90
C LEU A 6 -1.78 16.28 -1.00
N GLU A 7 -1.66 17.48 -0.43
CA GLU A 7 -2.72 18.06 0.37
C GLU A 7 -3.93 18.42 -0.50
N SER A 8 -3.69 19.00 -1.66
CA SER A 8 -4.74 19.44 -2.58
C SER A 8 -5.36 18.29 -3.36
N THR A 9 -4.53 17.37 -3.89
CA THR A 9 -4.98 16.31 -4.81
C THR A 9 -5.27 14.97 -4.11
N GLY A 10 -4.67 14.74 -2.94
CA GLY A 10 -4.73 13.48 -2.19
C GLY A 10 -3.91 12.34 -2.78
N HIS A 11 -3.38 12.50 -3.99
CA HIS A 11 -2.51 11.55 -4.66
C HIS A 11 -1.66 12.24 -5.73
N LEU A 12 -0.55 11.60 -6.09
CA LEU A 12 0.29 11.95 -7.22
C LEU A 12 0.61 10.68 -8.00
N LEU A 13 0.57 10.77 -9.33
CA LEU A 13 0.99 9.72 -10.24
C LEU A 13 2.23 10.21 -10.99
N ILE A 14 3.30 9.44 -10.94
CA ILE A 14 4.55 9.72 -11.63
C ILE A 14 4.82 8.55 -12.56
N ASP A 15 4.78 8.82 -13.85
CA ASP A 15 5.26 7.89 -14.86
C ASP A 15 6.78 7.98 -14.92
N ASP A 16 7.43 6.87 -15.17
CA ASP A 16 8.89 6.80 -15.31
C ASP A 16 9.68 7.30 -14.08
N PHE A 17 9.13 7.13 -12.86
CA PHE A 17 9.89 7.34 -11.61
C PHE A 17 11.14 6.46 -11.55
N MET A 18 11.05 5.28 -12.14
CA MET A 18 12.16 4.33 -12.31
C MET A 18 12.21 3.86 -13.76
N GLY A 19 13.42 3.74 -14.30
CA GLY A 19 13.64 3.24 -15.64
C GLY A 19 13.23 1.78 -15.82
N GLN A 20 12.83 1.39 -17.02
CA GLN A 20 12.41 0.00 -17.29
C GLN A 20 13.53 -1.02 -17.04
N GLU A 21 14.81 -0.62 -17.27
CA GLU A 21 15.97 -1.47 -17.01
C GLU A 21 16.17 -1.70 -15.52
N GLU A 22 16.00 -0.64 -14.72
CA GLU A 22 16.07 -0.73 -13.27
C GLU A 22 14.95 -1.63 -12.72
N CYS A 23 13.73 -1.49 -13.27
CA CYS A 23 12.62 -2.41 -12.92
C CYS A 23 12.97 -3.87 -13.23
N ARG A 24 13.58 -4.14 -14.40
CA ARG A 24 14.02 -5.49 -14.75
C ARG A 24 15.10 -6.03 -13.82
N THR A 25 16.05 -5.18 -13.43
CA THR A 25 17.08 -5.54 -12.45
C THR A 25 16.46 -5.92 -11.09
N LEU A 26 15.54 -5.11 -10.59
CA LEU A 26 14.84 -5.42 -9.33
C LEU A 26 14.00 -6.70 -9.44
N LEU A 27 13.32 -6.92 -10.56
CA LEU A 27 12.58 -8.17 -10.81
C LEU A 27 13.51 -9.37 -10.81
N GLY A 28 14.73 -9.24 -11.35
CA GLY A 28 15.78 -10.25 -11.30
C GLY A 28 16.17 -10.60 -9.85
N HIS A 29 16.47 -9.57 -9.05
CA HIS A 29 16.82 -9.77 -7.64
C HIS A 29 15.67 -10.41 -6.83
N ILE A 30 14.42 -10.00 -7.08
CA ILE A 30 13.23 -10.61 -6.46
C ILE A 30 13.08 -12.07 -6.90
N GLY A 31 13.30 -12.34 -8.19
CA GLY A 31 13.28 -13.70 -8.75
C GLY A 31 14.34 -14.62 -8.12
N ASP A 32 15.52 -14.11 -7.93
CA ASP A 32 16.61 -14.87 -7.26
C ASP A 32 16.32 -15.06 -5.77
N TYR A 33 15.83 -14.05 -5.09
CA TYR A 33 15.35 -14.21 -3.71
C TYR A 33 14.30 -15.32 -3.62
N ARG A 34 13.29 -15.29 -4.51
CA ARG A 34 12.21 -16.30 -4.57
C ARG A 34 12.75 -17.72 -4.75
N LYS A 35 13.76 -17.92 -5.60
CA LYS A 35 14.39 -19.23 -5.85
C LYS A 35 15.12 -19.76 -4.63
N HIS A 36 15.81 -18.90 -3.89
CA HIS A 36 16.70 -19.35 -2.81
C HIS A 36 16.01 -19.41 -1.44
N ARG A 37 15.01 -18.57 -1.20
CA ARG A 37 14.33 -18.43 0.12
C ARG A 37 12.85 -18.75 0.10
N GLY A 38 12.24 -18.79 -1.10
CA GLY A 38 10.80 -18.85 -1.23
C GLY A 38 10.14 -17.50 -0.97
N LEU A 39 8.82 -17.48 -1.01
CA LEU A 39 8.03 -16.31 -0.64
C LEU A 39 7.06 -16.69 0.47
N LEU A 40 6.87 -15.78 1.42
CA LEU A 40 5.81 -15.91 2.41
C LEU A 40 4.45 -15.76 1.73
N GLU A 41 3.68 -16.85 1.69
CA GLU A 41 2.31 -16.80 1.14
C GLU A 41 1.33 -16.37 2.23
N ILE A 42 0.60 -15.30 1.95
CA ILE A 42 -0.49 -14.80 2.77
C ILE A 42 -1.80 -15.29 2.16
N ASN A 43 -2.53 -16.09 2.91
CA ASN A 43 -3.86 -16.57 2.52
C ASN A 43 -4.83 -16.32 3.67
N ARG A 44 -5.66 -15.31 3.53
CA ARG A 44 -6.58 -14.87 4.57
C ARG A 44 -8.02 -14.89 4.09
N PRO A 45 -8.91 -15.52 4.82
CA PRO A 45 -10.33 -15.40 4.54
C PRO A 45 -10.76 -13.95 4.78
N MET A 46 -11.33 -13.33 3.76
CA MET A 46 -11.90 -12.00 3.83
C MET A 46 -13.36 -12.06 3.44
N LYS A 47 -14.20 -11.19 3.99
CA LYS A 47 -15.65 -11.16 3.75
C LYS A 47 -16.03 -11.38 2.28
N GLY A 48 -16.49 -12.60 1.94
CA GLY A 48 -16.89 -12.99 0.58
C GLY A 48 -15.79 -13.42 -0.38
N ARG A 49 -14.51 -13.45 0.00
CA ARG A 49 -13.37 -13.95 -0.79
C ARG A 49 -12.10 -14.07 0.05
N SER A 50 -11.11 -14.78 -0.44
CA SER A 50 -9.79 -14.87 0.19
C SER A 50 -8.85 -13.82 -0.39
N LEU A 51 -8.11 -13.13 0.48
CA LEU A 51 -6.95 -12.36 0.08
C LEU A 51 -5.76 -13.34 -0.03
N ARG A 52 -5.20 -13.47 -1.23
CA ARG A 52 -4.06 -14.34 -1.48
C ARG A 52 -2.99 -13.61 -2.27
N TYR A 53 -1.82 -13.48 -1.69
CA TYR A 53 -0.63 -12.92 -2.31
C TYR A 53 0.61 -13.44 -1.60
N SER A 54 1.78 -13.21 -2.18
CA SER A 54 3.05 -13.46 -1.50
C SER A 54 3.73 -12.14 -1.17
N VAL A 55 4.51 -12.14 -0.10
CA VAL A 55 5.19 -10.93 0.38
C VAL A 55 6.65 -11.21 0.72
N ILE A 56 7.51 -10.23 0.44
CA ILE A 56 8.81 -10.07 1.07
C ILE A 56 8.69 -8.84 1.96
N ASP A 57 8.78 -9.02 3.26
CA ASP A 57 8.64 -7.92 4.22
C ASP A 57 9.90 -7.05 4.35
N GLY A 58 9.81 -5.95 5.08
CA GLY A 58 10.89 -4.98 5.18
C GLY A 58 12.13 -5.49 5.90
N GLU A 59 12.01 -6.43 6.82
CA GLU A 59 13.18 -7.05 7.49
C GLU A 59 13.97 -7.91 6.49
N GLU A 60 13.26 -8.70 5.70
CA GLU A 60 13.85 -9.50 4.63
C GLU A 60 14.43 -8.62 3.50
N ILE A 61 13.76 -7.52 3.16
CA ILE A 61 14.26 -6.54 2.19
C ILE A 61 15.55 -5.90 2.69
N GLN A 62 15.58 -5.45 3.95
CA GLN A 62 16.77 -4.85 4.55
C GLN A 62 17.96 -5.80 4.52
N ALA A 63 17.72 -7.08 4.78
CA ALA A 63 18.78 -8.09 4.85
C ALA A 63 19.26 -8.59 3.47
N ASN A 64 18.38 -8.65 2.48
CA ASN A 64 18.63 -9.42 1.26
C ASN A 64 18.41 -8.67 -0.06
N LEU A 65 17.76 -7.51 -0.03
CA LEU A 65 17.43 -6.70 -1.21
C LEU A 65 17.84 -5.22 -1.02
N PRO A 66 19.15 -4.95 -0.86
CA PRO A 66 19.66 -3.63 -0.48
C PRO A 66 19.21 -2.51 -1.44
N SER A 67 19.10 -2.77 -2.73
CA SER A 67 18.65 -1.77 -3.70
C SER A 67 17.21 -1.27 -3.42
N ILE A 68 16.32 -2.15 -2.95
CA ILE A 68 14.96 -1.76 -2.56
C ILE A 68 14.99 -0.99 -1.23
N TRP A 69 15.86 -1.41 -0.31
CA TRP A 69 16.03 -0.72 0.96
C TRP A 69 16.57 0.69 0.80
N GLU A 70 17.56 0.87 -0.07
CA GLU A 70 18.14 2.18 -0.42
C GLU A 70 17.11 3.08 -1.13
N LEU A 71 16.34 2.52 -2.07
CA LEU A 71 15.23 3.22 -2.72
C LEU A 71 14.23 3.76 -1.69
N TYR A 72 13.84 2.92 -0.72
CA TYR A 72 12.87 3.27 0.33
C TYR A 72 13.37 4.41 1.22
N ARG A 73 14.63 4.38 1.65
CA ARG A 73 15.20 5.34 2.59
C ARG A 73 15.76 6.60 1.94
N GLY A 74 16.03 6.56 0.67
CA GLY A 74 16.59 7.67 -0.10
C GLY A 74 15.61 8.26 -1.10
N PRO A 75 15.74 7.99 -2.41
CA PRO A 75 15.01 8.71 -3.45
C PRO A 75 13.48 8.75 -3.29
N ALA A 76 12.88 7.67 -2.80
CA ALA A 76 11.44 7.63 -2.59
C ALA A 76 11.02 8.47 -1.38
N ASN A 77 11.81 8.47 -0.29
CA ASN A 77 11.55 9.31 0.87
C ASN A 77 11.71 10.80 0.54
N ASP A 78 12.75 11.16 -0.21
CA ASP A 78 13.01 12.54 -0.65
C ASP A 78 11.84 13.08 -1.48
N LEU A 79 11.39 12.29 -2.46
CA LEU A 79 10.22 12.64 -3.26
C LEU A 79 8.95 12.80 -2.41
N VAL A 80 8.71 11.87 -1.48
CA VAL A 80 7.52 11.93 -0.61
C VAL A 80 7.54 13.19 0.24
N ASN A 81 8.69 13.58 0.79
CA ASN A 81 8.84 14.82 1.55
C ASN A 81 8.59 16.07 0.70
N GLU A 82 9.10 16.07 -0.52
CA GLU A 82 8.87 17.18 -1.47
C GLU A 82 7.38 17.39 -1.77
N VAL A 83 6.65 16.29 -2.07
CA VAL A 83 5.25 16.38 -2.50
C VAL A 83 4.25 16.47 -1.36
N PHE A 84 4.61 16.01 -0.16
CA PHE A 84 3.80 16.10 1.06
C PHE A 84 3.92 17.47 1.74
N GLY A 85 5.10 18.09 1.66
CA GLY A 85 5.38 19.43 2.20
C GLY A 85 5.71 19.46 3.70
N ASP A 86 5.82 18.30 4.35
CA ASP A 86 6.28 18.12 5.71
C ASP A 86 7.34 17.01 5.75
N SER A 87 8.10 16.93 6.85
CA SER A 87 9.06 15.85 7.05
C SER A 87 8.35 14.56 7.40
N LEU A 88 8.51 13.56 6.55
CA LEU A 88 8.09 12.18 6.80
C LEU A 88 9.31 11.26 6.83
N GLU A 89 9.22 10.23 7.62
CA GLU A 89 10.29 9.23 7.77
C GLU A 89 9.79 7.84 7.41
N PRO A 90 10.69 6.95 6.97
CA PRO A 90 10.43 5.52 6.92
C PRO A 90 9.89 5.01 8.25
N LEU A 91 8.91 4.10 8.23
CA LEU A 91 8.31 3.58 9.45
C LEU A 91 9.35 2.95 10.38
N GLN A 92 9.22 3.17 11.68
CA GLN A 92 10.04 2.49 12.69
C GLN A 92 9.78 0.97 12.70
N ASN A 93 8.54 0.55 12.41
CA ASN A 93 8.23 -0.85 12.15
C ASN A 93 8.75 -1.23 10.77
N THR A 94 9.99 -1.71 10.70
CA THR A 94 10.67 -2.10 9.47
C THR A 94 9.85 -3.09 8.65
N LYS A 95 9.23 -4.06 9.31
CA LYS A 95 8.45 -5.12 8.67
C LYS A 95 7.28 -4.58 7.84
N ALA A 96 6.63 -3.52 8.32
CA ALA A 96 5.50 -2.88 7.67
C ALA A 96 5.89 -1.69 6.77
N GLY A 97 7.13 -1.19 6.92
CA GLY A 97 7.58 0.04 6.27
C GLY A 97 7.77 -0.08 4.77
N VAL A 98 8.32 -1.19 4.33
CA VAL A 98 8.51 -1.51 2.93
C VAL A 98 8.22 -2.98 2.68
N ASN A 99 7.58 -3.29 1.55
CA ASN A 99 7.38 -4.69 1.17
C ASN A 99 7.27 -4.86 -0.35
N VAL A 100 7.67 -6.04 -0.82
CA VAL A 100 7.38 -6.50 -2.17
C VAL A 100 6.13 -7.35 -2.13
N ASN A 101 5.12 -6.97 -2.90
CA ASN A 101 3.90 -7.73 -3.07
C ASN A 101 3.91 -8.46 -4.41
N VAL A 102 3.65 -9.76 -4.36
CA VAL A 102 3.50 -10.63 -5.54
C VAL A 102 2.09 -11.19 -5.54
N MET A 103 1.24 -10.67 -6.42
CA MET A 103 -0.17 -11.05 -6.54
C MET A 103 -0.38 -11.93 -7.77
N PRO A 104 -0.69 -13.22 -7.58
CA PRO A 104 -0.92 -14.14 -8.69
C PRO A 104 -2.25 -13.87 -9.40
N PRO A 105 -2.38 -14.27 -10.69
CA PRO A 105 -3.62 -14.15 -11.43
C PRO A 105 -4.78 -14.91 -10.79
N GLY A 106 -6.00 -14.40 -11.00
CA GLY A 106 -7.26 -15.09 -10.76
C GLY A 106 -7.71 -15.20 -9.30
N ARG A 107 -6.93 -14.73 -8.30
CA ARG A 107 -7.26 -14.99 -6.88
C ARG A 107 -7.09 -13.81 -5.93
N SER A 108 -6.56 -12.70 -6.39
CA SER A 108 -6.13 -11.63 -5.49
C SER A 108 -6.83 -10.33 -5.84
N GLU A 109 -7.82 -9.98 -5.05
CA GLU A 109 -8.32 -8.62 -5.02
C GLU A 109 -8.04 -8.07 -3.63
N TYR A 110 -7.39 -6.91 -3.56
CA TYR A 110 -7.28 -6.21 -2.29
C TYR A 110 -8.49 -5.31 -2.12
N ARG A 111 -9.22 -5.51 -1.01
CA ARG A 111 -10.46 -4.78 -0.77
C ARG A 111 -10.22 -3.31 -0.50
N TRP A 112 -11.28 -2.56 -0.65
CA TRP A 112 -11.35 -1.16 -0.28
C TRP A 112 -11.01 -0.94 1.19
N HIS A 113 -9.99 -0.13 1.47
CA HIS A 113 -9.51 0.19 2.81
C HIS A 113 -8.82 1.55 2.86
N TYR A 114 -8.52 2.01 4.04
CA TYR A 114 -7.58 3.09 4.32
C TYR A 114 -6.35 2.48 4.98
N ASP A 115 -5.18 2.97 4.62
CA ASP A 115 -3.98 2.67 5.39
C ASP A 115 -3.97 3.50 6.68
N ARG A 116 -3.05 3.16 7.59
CA ARG A 116 -2.89 3.89 8.84
C ARG A 116 -1.82 4.95 8.77
N THR A 117 -0.90 4.81 7.84
CA THR A 117 0.25 5.68 7.64
C THR A 117 -0.16 6.99 6.97
N ALA A 118 0.64 8.03 7.14
CA ALA A 118 0.38 9.32 6.52
C ALA A 118 0.44 9.23 4.99
N VAL A 119 1.46 8.56 4.47
CA VAL A 119 1.68 8.37 3.04
C VAL A 119 2.03 6.91 2.75
N THR A 120 1.44 6.39 1.68
CA THR A 120 1.86 5.14 1.02
C THR A 120 2.22 5.46 -0.43
N ALA A 121 3.36 4.92 -0.87
CA ALA A 121 3.74 4.93 -2.27
C ALA A 121 3.75 3.50 -2.82
N ILE A 122 3.31 3.32 -4.06
CA ILE A 122 3.25 2.03 -4.75
C ILE A 122 4.03 2.14 -6.06
N LEU A 123 5.16 1.45 -6.14
CA LEU A 123 5.98 1.36 -7.34
C LEU A 123 5.68 0.05 -8.07
N TYR A 124 5.19 0.14 -9.29
CA TYR A 124 4.97 -1.03 -10.14
C TYR A 124 6.26 -1.44 -10.83
N LEU A 125 6.59 -2.72 -10.77
CA LEU A 125 7.79 -3.26 -11.44
C LEU A 125 7.48 -3.92 -12.79
N ASN A 126 6.24 -4.35 -13.01
CA ASN A 126 5.83 -4.97 -14.26
C ASN A 126 4.45 -4.52 -14.73
N ARG A 127 4.13 -4.88 -15.96
CA ARG A 127 2.80 -4.71 -16.55
C ARG A 127 2.06 -6.04 -16.47
N VAL A 128 0.78 -5.99 -16.10
CA VAL A 128 -0.12 -7.14 -16.10
C VAL A 128 -1.49 -6.71 -16.63
N GLU A 129 -2.31 -7.68 -17.01
CA GLU A 129 -3.74 -7.47 -17.28
C GLU A 129 -4.49 -7.47 -15.95
N GLY A 130 -5.43 -6.56 -15.76
CA GLY A 130 -6.07 -6.35 -14.48
C GLY A 130 -5.11 -5.74 -13.43
N GLY A 131 -5.33 -6.03 -12.16
CA GLY A 131 -4.47 -5.58 -11.07
C GLY A 131 -4.39 -4.06 -10.88
N GLU A 132 -5.35 -3.30 -11.44
CA GLU A 132 -5.37 -1.85 -11.30
C GLU A 132 -5.56 -1.45 -9.83
N THR A 133 -4.84 -0.42 -9.41
CA THR A 133 -5.13 0.26 -8.14
C THR A 133 -6.24 1.29 -8.36
N GLU A 134 -7.29 1.18 -7.57
CA GLU A 134 -8.42 2.10 -7.58
C GLU A 134 -8.37 3.03 -6.38
N LEU A 135 -8.56 4.32 -6.61
CA LEU A 135 -8.39 5.35 -5.61
C LEU A 135 -9.61 6.26 -5.54
N TYR A 136 -10.01 6.64 -4.32
CA TYR A 136 -10.80 7.83 -4.02
C TYR A 136 -9.93 8.75 -3.16
N PRO A 137 -9.15 9.65 -3.77
CA PRO A 137 -8.21 10.52 -3.06
C PRO A 137 -8.93 11.48 -2.12
N ASN A 138 -8.34 11.78 -0.96
CA ASN A 138 -8.90 12.69 0.05
C ASN A 138 -10.37 12.39 0.46
N TYR A 139 -10.80 11.13 0.31
CA TYR A 139 -12.18 10.74 0.54
C TYR A 139 -12.55 10.67 2.02
N ARG A 140 -11.59 10.31 2.89
CA ARG A 140 -11.83 10.18 4.33
C ARG A 140 -11.87 11.54 5.02
N ILE A 141 -12.92 11.77 5.79
CA ILE A 141 -13.05 12.92 6.67
C ILE A 141 -12.49 12.52 8.04
N LEU A 142 -11.35 13.10 8.42
CA LEU A 142 -10.76 12.87 9.74
C LEU A 142 -11.35 13.87 10.75
N LEU A 143 -11.90 13.35 11.84
CA LEU A 143 -12.46 14.15 12.93
C LEU A 143 -11.30 14.71 13.77
N LYS A 144 -11.25 16.04 13.92
CA LYS A 144 -10.23 16.71 14.75
C LYS A 144 -10.28 16.20 16.19
N GLY A 145 -9.10 15.90 16.75
CA GLY A 145 -8.97 15.47 18.15
C GLY A 145 -9.36 14.01 18.41
N ASN A 146 -9.81 13.27 17.41
CA ASN A 146 -10.12 11.84 17.55
C ASN A 146 -8.99 10.96 17.01
N LYS A 147 -8.73 9.86 17.71
CA LYS A 147 -7.85 8.81 17.17
C LYS A 147 -8.48 8.22 15.90
N GLN A 148 -7.65 7.86 14.92
CA GLN A 148 -8.10 7.29 13.63
C GLN A 148 -9.01 6.04 13.79
N HIS A 149 -8.95 5.38 14.94
CA HIS A 149 -9.72 4.18 15.27
C HIS A 149 -10.77 4.41 16.37
N SER A 150 -11.13 5.68 16.67
CA SER A 150 -12.23 5.95 17.61
C SER A 150 -13.55 5.41 17.06
N ARG A 151 -14.47 4.99 17.95
CA ARG A 151 -15.80 4.50 17.53
C ARG A 151 -16.53 5.48 16.63
N LEU A 152 -16.39 6.77 16.90
CA LEU A 152 -17.03 7.83 16.13
C LEU A 152 -16.43 7.91 14.71
N GLN A 153 -15.10 7.85 14.59
CA GLN A 153 -14.42 7.83 13.30
C GLN A 153 -14.82 6.60 12.48
N LEU A 154 -14.83 5.42 13.10
CA LEU A 154 -15.22 4.18 12.43
C LEU A 154 -16.69 4.20 11.97
N THR A 155 -17.58 4.83 12.73
CA THR A 155 -18.98 5.00 12.31
C THR A 155 -19.07 5.91 11.09
N LEU A 156 -18.38 7.04 11.10
CA LEU A 156 -18.31 7.95 9.96
C LEU A 156 -17.73 7.25 8.72
N ASP A 157 -16.62 6.54 8.89
CA ASP A 157 -16.00 5.77 7.79
C ASP A 157 -16.99 4.76 7.19
N ARG A 158 -17.79 4.06 8.04
CA ARG A 158 -18.84 3.14 7.56
C ARG A 158 -19.94 3.85 6.78
N CYS A 159 -20.35 5.03 7.20
CA CYS A 159 -21.35 5.83 6.48
C CYS A 159 -20.86 6.28 5.09
N LEU A 160 -19.57 6.43 4.91
CA LEU A 160 -18.96 6.81 3.63
C LEU A 160 -18.72 5.62 2.67
N GLN A 161 -18.78 4.36 3.15
CA GLN A 161 -18.48 3.17 2.35
C GLN A 161 -19.50 2.81 1.27
N PRO A 162 -20.83 3.08 1.39
CA PRO A 162 -21.79 2.68 0.38
C PRO A 162 -21.46 3.23 -1.00
N THR A 163 -21.61 2.42 -2.05
CA THR A 163 -21.24 2.78 -3.43
C THR A 163 -21.93 4.04 -3.92
N VAL A 164 -23.19 4.26 -3.54
CA VAL A 164 -23.94 5.47 -3.89
C VAL A 164 -23.27 6.71 -3.29
N VAL A 165 -22.90 6.66 -2.01
CA VAL A 165 -22.23 7.77 -1.32
C VAL A 165 -20.88 8.07 -1.98
N ARG A 166 -20.09 7.02 -2.28
CA ARG A 166 -18.81 7.18 -2.97
C ARG A 166 -18.94 7.82 -4.36
N ARG A 167 -19.98 7.46 -5.11
CA ARG A 167 -20.25 8.05 -6.44
C ARG A 167 -20.65 9.51 -6.37
N LEU A 168 -21.34 9.90 -5.30
CA LEU A 168 -21.79 11.30 -5.11
C LEU A 168 -20.67 12.22 -4.62
N PHE A 169 -19.83 11.74 -3.71
CA PHE A 169 -18.85 12.57 -3.00
C PHE A 169 -17.39 12.29 -3.39
N GLY A 170 -17.13 11.27 -4.17
CA GLY A 170 -15.76 10.86 -4.55
C GLY A 170 -15.53 10.86 -6.06
N LYS A 171 -14.31 11.22 -6.45
CA LYS A 171 -13.83 11.06 -7.84
C LYS A 171 -12.91 9.83 -7.91
N ARG A 172 -13.44 8.73 -8.45
CA ARG A 172 -12.66 7.50 -8.62
C ARG A 172 -11.55 7.70 -9.65
N LYS A 173 -10.36 7.26 -9.29
CA LYS A 173 -9.21 7.11 -10.19
C LYS A 173 -8.88 5.62 -10.34
N VAL A 174 -8.42 5.23 -11.52
CA VAL A 174 -7.99 3.88 -11.82
C VAL A 174 -6.59 3.95 -12.42
N VAL A 175 -5.63 3.32 -11.77
CA VAL A 175 -4.23 3.34 -12.20
C VAL A 175 -3.82 1.94 -12.60
N LYS A 176 -3.40 1.78 -13.86
CA LYS A 176 -2.94 0.51 -14.41
C LYS A 176 -1.48 0.26 -14.02
N PRO A 177 -1.12 -0.99 -13.69
CA PRO A 177 0.28 -1.38 -13.51
C PRO A 177 1.10 -1.07 -14.76
N HIS A 178 2.20 -0.35 -14.56
CA HIS A 178 3.17 -0.03 -15.61
C HIS A 178 4.56 0.02 -14.99
N PRO A 179 5.59 -0.62 -15.59
CA PRO A 179 6.94 -0.60 -15.03
C PRO A 179 7.44 0.82 -14.81
N GLY A 180 7.97 1.09 -13.62
CA GLY A 180 8.52 2.40 -13.24
C GLY A 180 7.49 3.43 -12.79
N ARG A 181 6.18 3.14 -12.90
CA ARG A 181 5.12 4.04 -12.43
C ARG A 181 5.02 4.00 -10.91
N LEU A 182 5.00 5.17 -10.31
CA LEU A 182 4.82 5.37 -8.87
C LEU A 182 3.49 6.08 -8.60
N ILE A 183 2.70 5.53 -7.69
CA ILE A 183 1.58 6.23 -7.06
C ILE A 183 2.05 6.68 -5.68
N VAL A 184 1.89 7.96 -5.35
CA VAL A 184 2.05 8.47 -3.98
C VAL A 184 0.68 8.93 -3.51
N MET A 185 0.21 8.50 -2.34
CA MET A 185 -1.12 8.86 -1.84
C MET A 185 -1.12 9.17 -0.34
N ARG A 186 -2.00 10.09 0.06
CA ARG A 186 -2.32 10.30 1.49
C ARG A 186 -3.09 9.09 2.00
N ALA A 187 -2.37 8.10 2.48
CA ALA A 187 -2.86 6.75 2.70
C ALA A 187 -4.00 6.69 3.71
N ASN A 188 -3.92 7.48 4.78
CA ASN A 188 -4.96 7.56 5.81
C ASN A 188 -6.22 8.32 5.37
N ARG A 189 -6.21 8.94 4.18
CA ARG A 189 -7.36 9.67 3.60
C ARG A 189 -7.81 9.14 2.24
N CYS A 190 -7.01 8.28 1.61
CA CYS A 190 -7.31 7.70 0.33
C CYS A 190 -8.02 6.36 0.51
N TRP A 191 -9.29 6.27 0.12
CA TRP A 191 -10.01 5.01 0.06
C TRP A 191 -9.56 4.26 -1.19
N HIS A 192 -8.94 3.10 -1.04
CA HIS A 192 -8.32 2.43 -2.18
C HIS A 192 -8.48 0.92 -2.15
N SER A 193 -8.29 0.31 -3.31
CA SER A 193 -8.37 -1.13 -3.52
C SER A 193 -7.48 -1.55 -4.69
N VAL A 194 -7.26 -2.85 -4.83
CA VAL A 194 -6.60 -3.44 -5.99
C VAL A 194 -7.55 -4.43 -6.62
N ARG A 195 -7.75 -4.35 -7.95
CA ARG A 195 -8.53 -5.31 -8.71
C ARG A 195 -7.80 -6.63 -8.86
N GLY A 196 -8.56 -7.67 -9.17
CA GLY A 196 -8.01 -8.97 -9.52
C GLY A 196 -7.02 -8.86 -10.67
N VAL A 197 -5.95 -9.65 -10.57
CA VAL A 197 -4.98 -9.81 -11.65
C VAL A 197 -5.53 -10.80 -12.63
N GLU A 198 -5.49 -10.45 -13.91
CA GLU A 198 -5.93 -11.26 -15.04
C GLU A 198 -4.70 -11.78 -15.81
N GLY A 199 -4.94 -12.65 -16.80
CA GLY A 199 -3.84 -13.20 -17.59
C GLY A 199 -3.04 -14.29 -16.86
N SER A 200 -1.73 -14.36 -17.11
CA SER A 200 -0.86 -15.46 -16.63
C SER A 200 0.31 -14.99 -15.76
N GLU A 201 0.52 -13.69 -15.62
CA GLU A 201 1.68 -13.13 -14.93
C GLU A 201 1.33 -12.58 -13.55
N ASP A 202 2.23 -12.79 -12.57
CA ASP A 202 2.13 -12.19 -11.26
C ASP A 202 2.28 -10.67 -11.35
N ARG A 203 1.41 -9.91 -10.67
CA ARG A 203 1.59 -8.48 -10.46
C ARG A 203 2.62 -8.28 -9.34
N ILE A 204 3.72 -7.61 -9.66
CA ILE A 204 4.82 -7.35 -8.71
C ILE A 204 4.96 -5.84 -8.50
N ASN A 205 4.87 -5.41 -7.25
CA ASN A 205 5.05 -4.01 -6.87
C ASN A 205 5.74 -3.89 -5.51
N ILE A 206 6.37 -2.75 -5.30
CA ILE A 206 6.94 -2.35 -4.01
C ILE A 206 5.99 -1.36 -3.36
N ILE A 207 5.65 -1.62 -2.10
CA ILE A 207 4.87 -0.71 -1.25
C ILE A 207 5.83 -0.05 -0.27
N LEU A 208 5.76 1.27 -0.16
CA LEU A 208 6.64 2.11 0.64
C LEU A 208 5.74 2.98 1.54
N ALA A 209 5.89 2.86 2.85
CA ALA A 209 5.05 3.54 3.81
C ALA A 209 5.86 4.52 4.67
N TYR A 210 5.32 5.73 4.85
CA TYR A 210 5.97 6.82 5.56
C TYR A 210 5.00 7.48 6.54
N ASP A 211 5.54 7.98 7.66
CA ASP A 211 4.76 8.72 8.66
C ASP A 211 5.58 9.86 9.27
N ALA A 212 4.94 10.68 10.08
CA ALA A 212 5.59 11.77 10.77
C ALA A 212 6.73 11.27 11.69
N PRO A 213 7.80 12.04 11.88
CA PRO A 213 8.89 11.68 12.77
C PRO A 213 8.40 11.29 14.16
N GLY A 214 8.85 10.14 14.64
CA GLY A 214 8.45 9.61 15.94
C GLY A 214 7.02 9.07 16.00
N ALA A 215 6.28 9.04 14.90
CA ALA A 215 5.00 8.36 14.84
C ALA A 215 5.22 6.87 15.13
N ARG A 216 4.59 6.38 16.18
CA ARG A 216 4.57 4.96 16.45
C ARG A 216 3.41 4.37 15.65
N PHE A 217 3.78 3.50 14.73
CA PHE A 217 2.83 2.60 14.11
C PHE A 217 2.44 1.57 15.19
N GLU A 218 1.57 2.00 16.10
CA GLU A 218 1.01 1.11 17.12
C GLU A 218 0.06 0.16 16.42
N VAL A 219 0.63 -0.95 15.99
CA VAL A 219 -0.14 -2.13 15.68
C VAL A 219 -0.57 -2.68 17.04
N GLU A 220 -1.83 -2.58 17.41
CA GLU A 220 -2.37 -3.50 18.39
C GLU A 220 -1.98 -4.89 17.93
N GLU A 221 -1.33 -5.69 18.78
CA GLU A 221 -0.84 -7.01 18.44
C GLU A 221 -1.85 -7.72 17.54
N GLY A 222 -1.48 -8.02 16.31
CA GLY A 222 -2.26 -8.76 15.36
C GLY A 222 -3.09 -7.99 14.33
N LEU A 223 -3.26 -6.67 14.39
CA LEU A 223 -4.10 -5.97 13.42
C LEU A 223 -3.49 -5.86 12.02
N ASP A 224 -2.18 -5.62 11.93
CA ASP A 224 -1.49 -5.52 10.63
C ASP A 224 -0.44 -6.63 10.44
N SER A 225 -0.04 -7.34 11.50
CA SER A 225 0.91 -8.44 11.42
C SER A 225 0.41 -9.54 10.48
N TYR A 226 -0.89 -9.77 10.40
CA TYR A 226 -1.46 -10.77 9.51
C TYR A 226 -1.27 -10.47 8.01
N LEU A 227 -0.98 -9.23 7.65
CA LEU A 227 -0.67 -8.87 6.26
C LEU A 227 0.75 -9.28 5.84
N TYR A 228 1.63 -9.54 6.82
CA TYR A 228 3.04 -9.82 6.59
C TYR A 228 3.52 -11.13 7.26
N THR A 229 2.65 -11.86 7.94
CA THR A 229 2.99 -13.09 8.67
C THR A 229 1.90 -14.13 8.54
N GLN A 230 2.20 -15.37 8.97
CA GLN A 230 1.22 -16.45 9.07
C GLN A 230 0.45 -16.44 10.41
N GLU A 231 0.63 -15.43 11.23
CA GLU A 231 -0.05 -15.34 12.53
C GLU A 231 -1.58 -15.27 12.38
N THR A 232 -2.27 -15.75 13.39
CA THR A 232 -3.73 -15.72 13.42
C THR A 232 -4.22 -14.27 13.41
N PRO A 233 -5.08 -13.89 12.46
CA PRO A 233 -5.57 -12.53 12.39
C PRO A 233 -6.34 -12.13 13.64
N ASN A 234 -6.21 -10.88 14.04
CA ASN A 234 -7.04 -10.34 15.10
C ASN A 234 -8.49 -10.18 14.61
N THR A 235 -9.43 -10.85 15.24
CA THR A 235 -10.86 -10.80 14.91
C THR A 235 -11.48 -9.41 15.07
N LYS A 236 -10.79 -8.48 15.72
CA LYS A 236 -11.23 -7.08 15.84
C LYS A 236 -10.93 -6.25 14.60
N ASP A 237 -10.10 -6.76 13.66
CA ASP A 237 -9.85 -6.06 12.40
C ASP A 237 -11.16 -5.97 11.60
N PRO A 238 -11.65 -4.74 11.28
CA PRO A 238 -12.89 -4.57 10.53
C PRO A 238 -12.81 -5.11 9.09
N ASN A 239 -11.59 -5.35 8.57
CA ASN A 239 -11.35 -5.95 7.25
C ASN A 239 -11.30 -7.47 7.31
N TYR A 240 -11.14 -8.04 8.51
CA TYR A 240 -11.18 -9.47 8.72
C TYR A 240 -12.61 -9.92 8.95
N ALA A 241 -13.05 -10.90 8.17
CA ALA A 241 -14.25 -11.67 8.47
C ALA A 241 -13.89 -13.13 8.29
N PRO A 242 -14.03 -13.93 9.36
CA PRO A 242 -13.93 -15.39 9.26
C PRO A 242 -14.97 -15.96 8.32
#